data_d078352c839164d8757fe1a3d8591810
#
_entry.id   d078352c839164d8757fe1a3d8591810
#
_cell.length_a   1.000
_cell.length_b   1.000
_cell.length_c   1.000
_cell.angle_alpha   90.00
_cell.angle_beta   90.00
_cell.angle_gamma   90.00
#
_symmetry.space_group_name_H-M   'P 1'
#
loop_
_entity.id
_entity.type
_entity.pdbx_description
1 polymer ?
#
loop_
_entity_poly.entity_id
_entity_poly.type
_entity_poly.pdbx_seq_one_letter_code
_entity_poly.pdbx_strand_id
1 'polypeptide(L)'
;MSKFPVRAAIRDAIAEEMRLDPNVFLIGEEVGEYEGAYKVSQGLISEFGDHRIIDTPITEAGFTGLAVGASIGGLKPIVEFMTWNFAFQAIDQIINSAAKTYYMSGGLVNIPVVFRGPNGSALQVAAQHSHDLSSLFTNIPVSYTHLTLPTTSRV
;
A
#
# COMPACT_ATOMS: atom_id res chain seq x y z
N MET A 1 -23.34 -14.42 12.97
CA MET A 1 -22.33 -13.95 12.03
C MET A 1 -20.94 -14.18 12.65
N SER A 2 -20.09 -14.96 12.02
CA SER A 2 -18.71 -15.12 12.46
C SER A 2 -17.98 -13.77 12.25
N LYS A 3 -17.33 -13.27 13.30
CA LYS A 3 -16.50 -12.06 13.22
C LYS A 3 -15.28 -12.38 12.38
N PHE A 4 -15.11 -11.71 11.23
CA PHE A 4 -13.95 -11.87 10.36
C PHE A 4 -13.03 -10.67 10.56
N PRO A 5 -11.74 -10.87 10.92
CA PRO A 5 -10.84 -9.76 11.17
C PRO A 5 -10.56 -8.96 9.88
N VAL A 6 -10.54 -7.63 9.96
CA VAL A 6 -10.26 -6.74 8.82
C VAL A 6 -8.93 -7.09 8.16
N ARG A 7 -7.88 -7.40 8.95
CA ARG A 7 -6.58 -7.81 8.40
C ARG A 7 -6.68 -9.06 7.52
N ALA A 8 -7.55 -10.01 7.87
CA ALA A 8 -7.73 -11.22 7.08
C ALA A 8 -8.47 -10.92 5.77
N ALA A 9 -9.47 -10.03 5.80
CA ALA A 9 -10.16 -9.59 4.59
C ALA A 9 -9.20 -8.89 3.60
N ILE A 10 -8.30 -8.03 4.10
CA ILE A 10 -7.29 -7.37 3.27
C ILE A 10 -6.31 -8.39 2.71
N ARG A 11 -5.81 -9.32 3.54
CA ARG A 11 -4.92 -10.40 3.11
C ARG A 11 -5.55 -11.24 1.99
N ASP A 12 -6.79 -11.64 2.19
CA ASP A 12 -7.49 -12.51 1.24
C ASP A 12 -7.73 -11.78 -0.10
N ALA A 13 -8.04 -10.48 -0.06
CA ALA A 13 -8.15 -9.65 -1.26
C ALA A 13 -6.81 -9.54 -2.00
N ILE A 14 -5.69 -9.31 -1.28
CA ILE A 14 -4.35 -9.28 -1.88
C ILE A 14 -4.03 -10.64 -2.53
N ALA A 15 -4.28 -11.73 -1.83
CA ALA A 15 -4.03 -13.08 -2.34
C ALA A 15 -4.88 -13.38 -3.59
N GLU A 16 -6.14 -12.97 -3.60
CA GLU A 16 -7.03 -13.14 -4.75
C GLU A 16 -6.49 -12.41 -5.98
N GLU A 17 -6.16 -11.13 -5.86
CA GLU A 17 -5.59 -10.35 -6.97
C GLU A 17 -4.24 -10.91 -7.46
N MET A 18 -3.40 -11.36 -6.55
CA MET A 18 -2.12 -11.97 -6.92
C MET A 18 -2.27 -13.32 -7.63
N ARG A 19 -3.33 -14.08 -7.37
CA ARG A 19 -3.65 -15.33 -8.11
C ARG A 19 -4.18 -15.03 -9.50
N LEU A 20 -4.95 -13.94 -9.65
CA LEU A 20 -5.58 -13.55 -10.91
C LEU A 20 -4.59 -12.89 -11.88
N ASP A 21 -3.61 -12.14 -11.37
CA ASP A 21 -2.65 -11.42 -12.20
C ASP A 21 -1.21 -11.62 -11.71
N PRO A 22 -0.33 -12.22 -12.54
CA PRO A 22 1.07 -12.45 -12.19
C PRO A 22 1.89 -11.15 -12.05
N ASN A 23 1.39 -10.01 -12.54
CA ASN A 23 2.07 -8.73 -12.43
C ASN A 23 1.80 -8.04 -11.08
N VAL A 24 0.84 -8.51 -10.29
CA VAL A 24 0.58 -7.98 -8.95
C VAL A 24 1.61 -8.53 -7.97
N PHE A 25 2.24 -7.65 -7.19
CA PHE A 25 3.19 -8.02 -6.15
C PHE A 25 3.06 -7.09 -4.93
N LEU A 26 3.47 -7.57 -3.77
CA LEU A 26 3.49 -6.82 -2.52
C LEU A 26 4.92 -6.41 -2.19
N ILE A 27 5.13 -5.15 -1.85
CA ILE A 27 6.44 -4.60 -1.47
C ILE A 27 6.29 -3.69 -0.26
N GLY A 28 7.21 -3.80 0.66
CA GLY A 28 7.26 -2.95 1.86
C GLY A 28 8.21 -3.50 2.92
N GLU A 29 8.22 -2.85 4.05
CA GLU A 29 9.04 -3.25 5.19
C GLU A 29 8.38 -4.41 5.93
N GLU A 30 9.14 -5.49 6.15
CA GLU A 30 8.72 -6.64 6.95
C GLU A 30 7.43 -7.34 6.44
N VAL A 31 7.11 -7.18 5.16
CA VAL A 31 5.89 -7.77 4.57
C VAL A 31 6.03 -9.26 4.26
N GLY A 32 7.25 -9.75 4.10
CA GLY A 32 7.57 -11.12 3.77
C GLY A 32 7.79 -11.99 5.00
N GLU A 33 9.03 -12.03 5.50
CA GLU A 33 9.42 -12.94 6.60
C GLU A 33 8.65 -12.66 7.89
N TYR A 34 8.46 -11.40 8.26
CA TYR A 34 7.70 -11.00 9.45
C TYR A 34 6.19 -10.99 9.24
N GLU A 35 5.70 -11.16 8.00
CA GLU A 35 4.27 -11.22 7.65
C GLU A 35 3.49 -9.92 7.94
N GLY A 36 4.19 -8.79 7.89
CA GLY A 36 3.66 -7.45 8.15
C GLY A 36 3.55 -7.11 9.65
N ALA A 37 3.69 -5.82 9.96
CA ALA A 37 3.58 -5.34 11.35
C ALA A 37 2.22 -5.66 12.00
N TYR A 38 1.16 -5.70 11.20
CA TYR A 38 -0.21 -6.02 11.64
C TYR A 38 -0.71 -7.36 11.06
N LYS A 39 0.21 -8.20 10.57
CA LYS A 39 -0.07 -9.54 10.03
C LYS A 39 -1.07 -9.55 8.86
N VAL A 40 -1.03 -8.50 8.03
CA VAL A 40 -1.87 -8.43 6.83
C VAL A 40 -1.33 -9.33 5.72
N SER A 41 -0.01 -9.55 5.66
CA SER A 41 0.63 -10.40 4.66
C SER A 41 0.89 -11.83 5.13
N GLN A 42 0.26 -12.25 6.22
CA GLN A 42 0.47 -13.57 6.82
C GLN A 42 0.26 -14.71 5.82
N GLY A 43 1.29 -15.53 5.64
CA GLY A 43 1.29 -16.68 4.74
C GLY A 43 1.50 -16.36 3.25
N LEU A 44 1.49 -15.09 2.83
CA LEU A 44 1.60 -14.73 1.43
C LEU A 44 2.97 -15.10 0.82
N ILE A 45 4.05 -14.94 1.58
CA ILE A 45 5.38 -15.33 1.08
C ILE A 45 5.49 -16.84 0.81
N SER A 46 4.82 -17.65 1.62
CA SER A 46 4.79 -19.10 1.42
C SER A 46 4.01 -19.52 0.18
N GLU A 47 3.02 -18.73 -0.23
CA GLU A 47 2.18 -18.98 -1.41
C GLU A 47 2.80 -18.43 -2.70
N PHE A 48 3.34 -17.19 -2.66
CA PHE A 48 3.74 -16.46 -3.86
C PHE A 48 5.25 -16.33 -4.07
N GLY A 49 6.04 -16.67 -3.04
CA GLY A 49 7.49 -16.57 -3.07
C GLY A 49 8.04 -15.16 -2.83
N ASP A 50 9.35 -15.07 -2.62
CA ASP A 50 10.09 -13.85 -2.29
C ASP A 50 10.21 -12.86 -3.45
N HIS A 51 10.04 -13.31 -4.67
CA HIS A 51 10.05 -12.45 -5.86
C HIS A 51 8.72 -11.72 -6.10
N ARG A 52 7.65 -12.07 -5.37
CA ARG A 52 6.35 -11.39 -5.41
C ARG A 52 5.93 -10.81 -4.06
N ILE A 53 6.56 -11.22 -2.98
CA ILE A 53 6.43 -10.65 -1.63
C ILE A 53 7.80 -10.14 -1.23
N ILE A 54 8.03 -8.84 -1.39
CA ILE A 54 9.36 -8.25 -1.38
C ILE A 54 9.56 -7.44 -0.09
N ASP A 55 10.44 -7.94 0.78
CA ASP A 55 10.93 -7.18 1.92
C ASP A 55 11.93 -6.12 1.49
N THR A 56 11.83 -4.93 2.06
CA THR A 56 12.73 -3.81 1.77
C THR A 56 13.44 -3.35 3.03
N PRO A 57 14.61 -2.71 2.90
CA PRO A 57 15.15 -1.88 3.96
C PRO A 57 14.18 -0.75 4.32
N ILE A 58 14.34 -0.14 5.51
CA ILE A 58 13.58 1.05 5.91
C ILE A 58 13.98 2.23 5.02
N THR A 59 13.24 2.44 3.94
CA THR A 59 13.50 3.45 2.90
C THR A 59 12.21 3.81 2.16
N GLU A 60 11.25 4.42 2.83
CA GLU A 60 9.91 4.64 2.29
C GLU A 60 9.90 5.38 0.97
N ALA A 61 10.74 6.41 0.82
CA ALA A 61 10.92 7.10 -0.46
C ALA A 61 11.52 6.18 -1.54
N GLY A 62 12.44 5.29 -1.14
CA GLY A 62 13.14 4.39 -2.05
C GLY A 62 12.24 3.30 -2.60
N PHE A 63 11.60 2.51 -1.75
CA PHE A 63 10.74 1.42 -2.23
C PHE A 63 9.45 1.92 -2.89
N THR A 64 8.93 3.08 -2.46
CA THR A 64 7.78 3.71 -3.14
C THR A 64 8.16 4.17 -4.55
N GLY A 65 9.33 4.81 -4.71
CA GLY A 65 9.84 5.18 -6.02
C GLY A 65 10.11 3.98 -6.93
N LEU A 66 10.64 2.88 -6.36
CA LEU A 66 10.81 1.62 -7.08
C LEU A 66 9.46 1.07 -7.56
N ALA A 67 8.45 1.07 -6.71
CA ALA A 67 7.10 0.62 -7.06
C ALA A 67 6.47 1.47 -8.17
N VAL A 68 6.63 2.79 -8.13
CA VAL A 68 6.19 3.69 -9.21
C VAL A 68 6.90 3.36 -10.51
N GLY A 69 8.22 3.17 -10.49
CA GLY A 69 8.99 2.76 -11.65
C GLY A 69 8.56 1.39 -12.21
N ALA A 70 8.31 0.43 -11.33
CA ALA A 70 7.79 -0.89 -11.72
C ALA A 70 6.40 -0.79 -12.39
N SER A 71 5.54 0.13 -11.92
CA SER A 71 4.25 0.40 -12.54
C SER A 71 4.37 0.94 -13.96
N ILE A 72 5.35 1.82 -14.22
CA ILE A 72 5.68 2.29 -15.57
C ILE A 72 6.10 1.12 -16.45
N GLY A 73 6.80 0.14 -15.89
CA GLY A 73 7.19 -1.10 -16.56
C GLY A 73 6.06 -2.12 -16.77
N GLY A 74 4.84 -1.82 -16.32
CA GLY A 74 3.67 -2.69 -16.52
C GLY A 74 3.35 -3.62 -15.34
N LEU A 75 4.09 -3.55 -14.24
CA LEU A 75 3.77 -4.27 -13.03
C LEU A 75 2.71 -3.53 -12.19
N LYS A 76 2.11 -4.24 -11.24
CA LYS A 76 1.02 -3.72 -10.40
C LYS A 76 1.37 -3.88 -8.91
N PRO A 77 2.19 -2.99 -8.37
CA PRO A 77 2.63 -3.08 -6.99
C PRO A 77 1.53 -2.70 -5.99
N ILE A 78 1.49 -3.44 -4.90
CA ILE A 78 0.83 -3.05 -3.66
C ILE A 78 1.96 -2.66 -2.71
N VAL A 79 2.01 -1.38 -2.35
CA VAL A 79 3.00 -0.82 -1.43
C VAL A 79 2.41 -0.79 -0.04
N GLU A 80 3.01 -1.52 0.89
CA GLU A 80 2.62 -1.49 2.28
C GLU A 80 3.59 -0.66 3.11
N PHE A 81 3.09 0.43 3.71
CA PHE A 81 3.80 1.14 4.77
C PHE A 81 3.56 0.44 6.10
N MET A 82 4.58 0.28 6.92
CA MET A 82 4.47 -0.32 8.25
C MET A 82 3.42 0.40 9.11
N THR A 83 3.36 1.72 8.99
CA THR A 83 2.25 2.58 9.41
C THR A 83 2.13 3.74 8.43
N TRP A 84 0.89 4.20 8.16
CA TRP A 84 0.64 5.31 7.24
C TRP A 84 1.32 6.63 7.66
N ASN A 85 1.71 6.74 8.93
CA ASN A 85 2.48 7.89 9.43
C ASN A 85 3.81 8.06 8.67
N PHE A 86 4.43 6.99 8.21
CA PHE A 86 5.71 7.04 7.48
C PHE A 86 5.54 7.25 5.97
N ALA A 87 4.31 7.26 5.45
CA ALA A 87 4.03 7.70 4.10
C ALA A 87 4.49 9.15 3.83
N PHE A 88 4.67 9.96 4.88
CA PHE A 88 5.29 11.27 4.79
C PHE A 88 6.68 11.24 4.15
N GLN A 89 7.48 10.22 4.42
CA GLN A 89 8.81 10.09 3.84
C GLN A 89 8.77 9.79 2.34
N ALA A 90 7.66 9.25 1.85
CA ALA A 90 7.43 8.92 0.44
C ALA A 90 6.46 9.88 -0.25
N ILE A 91 6.11 11.00 0.37
CA ILE A 91 5.02 11.88 -0.10
C ILE A 91 5.28 12.42 -1.51
N ASP A 92 6.52 12.70 -1.87
CA ASP A 92 6.89 13.14 -3.22
C ASP A 92 6.60 12.04 -4.26
N GLN A 93 6.95 10.80 -3.94
CA GLN A 93 6.71 9.66 -4.82
C GLN A 93 5.21 9.38 -5.01
N ILE A 94 4.42 9.56 -3.95
CA ILE A 94 2.96 9.38 -4.01
C ILE A 94 2.32 10.52 -4.83
N ILE A 95 2.65 11.78 -4.51
CA ILE A 95 1.97 12.95 -5.08
C ILE A 95 2.51 13.32 -6.45
N ASN A 96 3.81 13.48 -6.59
CA ASN A 96 4.41 13.97 -7.82
C ASN A 96 4.66 12.83 -8.82
N SER A 97 5.22 11.72 -8.36
CA SER A 97 5.56 10.63 -9.25
C SER A 97 4.35 9.75 -9.59
N ALA A 98 3.56 9.28 -8.62
CA ALA A 98 2.43 8.43 -8.92
C ALA A 98 1.20 9.21 -9.42
N ALA A 99 0.67 10.14 -8.63
CA ALA A 99 -0.62 10.75 -8.94
C ALA A 99 -0.59 11.67 -10.18
N LYS A 100 0.54 12.30 -10.51
CA LYS A 100 0.62 13.29 -11.60
C LYS A 100 1.17 12.74 -12.92
N THR A 101 1.84 11.61 -12.92
CA THR A 101 2.51 11.09 -14.14
C THR A 101 1.53 10.83 -15.28
N TYR A 102 0.36 10.29 -15.00
CA TYR A 102 -0.66 10.08 -16.03
C TYR A 102 -1.04 11.40 -16.75
N TYR A 103 -1.32 12.45 -15.98
CA TYR A 103 -1.61 13.77 -16.54
C TYR A 103 -0.43 14.35 -17.29
N MET A 104 0.76 14.33 -16.69
CA MET A 104 1.98 14.92 -17.27
C MET A 104 2.45 14.21 -18.54
N SER A 105 2.13 12.93 -18.69
CA SER A 105 2.42 12.16 -19.90
C SER A 105 1.34 12.28 -20.99
N GLY A 106 0.32 13.11 -20.79
CA GLY A 106 -0.81 13.20 -21.70
C GLY A 106 -1.62 11.91 -21.79
N GLY A 107 -1.69 11.14 -20.72
CA GLY A 107 -2.43 9.87 -20.64
C GLY A 107 -1.69 8.66 -21.18
N LEU A 108 -0.40 8.80 -21.53
CA LEU A 108 0.37 7.71 -22.12
C LEU A 108 0.94 6.72 -21.08
N VAL A 109 1.18 7.19 -19.85
CA VAL A 109 1.81 6.38 -18.80
C VAL A 109 0.82 6.16 -17.64
N ASN A 110 0.40 4.93 -17.46
CA ASN A 110 -0.41 4.51 -16.32
C ASN A 110 0.48 4.11 -15.14
N ILE A 111 0.00 4.42 -13.91
CA ILE A 111 0.67 4.03 -12.66
C ILE A 111 -0.32 3.20 -11.83
N PRO A 112 -0.53 1.92 -12.15
CA PRO A 112 -1.45 1.04 -11.43
C PRO A 112 -0.84 0.57 -10.10
N VAL A 113 -0.73 1.46 -9.12
CA VAL A 113 -0.16 1.21 -7.80
C VAL A 113 -1.22 1.36 -6.71
N VAL A 114 -1.18 0.51 -5.71
CA VAL A 114 -1.96 0.64 -4.48
C VAL A 114 -1.02 0.97 -3.33
N PHE A 115 -1.27 2.07 -2.64
CA PHE A 115 -0.59 2.43 -1.40
C PHE A 115 -1.50 2.11 -0.22
N ARG A 116 -0.99 1.37 0.75
CA ARG A 116 -1.74 1.03 1.96
C ARG A 116 -0.87 1.05 3.23
N GLY A 117 -1.52 1.19 4.36
CA GLY A 117 -0.90 1.10 5.69
C GLY A 117 -1.95 1.34 6.78
N PRO A 118 -1.70 0.91 8.02
CA PRO A 118 -2.57 1.25 9.15
C PRO A 118 -2.52 2.74 9.43
N ASN A 119 -3.68 3.33 9.69
CA ASN A 119 -3.89 4.77 9.91
C ASN A 119 -4.64 5.00 11.23
N GLY A 120 -4.44 6.16 11.87
CA GLY A 120 -5.09 6.50 13.13
C GLY A 120 -4.39 5.94 14.37
N SER A 121 -5.16 5.71 15.44
CA SER A 121 -4.62 5.24 16.72
C SER A 121 -3.88 3.93 16.61
N ALA A 122 -2.65 3.90 17.10
CA ALA A 122 -1.80 2.71 17.10
C ALA A 122 -1.60 2.12 18.50
N LEU A 123 -1.04 0.92 18.57
CA LEU A 123 -0.81 0.12 19.77
C LEU A 123 0.18 0.78 20.75
N GLN A 124 -0.21 1.89 21.41
CA GLN A 124 0.58 2.58 22.45
C GLN A 124 1.99 3.03 22.02
N VAL A 125 2.19 3.29 20.72
CA VAL A 125 3.47 3.77 20.16
C VAL A 125 3.54 5.29 20.01
N ALA A 126 2.64 6.00 20.68
CA ALA A 126 2.60 7.44 20.87
C ALA A 126 2.38 8.28 19.58
N ALA A 127 2.72 9.57 19.67
CA ALA A 127 2.28 10.59 18.72
C ALA A 127 2.72 10.34 17.27
N GLN A 128 3.96 9.90 17.07
CA GLN A 128 4.51 9.69 15.72
C GLN A 128 3.86 8.54 14.94
N HIS A 129 3.03 7.73 15.61
CA HIS A 129 2.39 6.54 15.03
C HIS A 129 0.86 6.58 15.13
N SER A 130 0.28 7.73 15.46
CA SER A 130 -1.15 7.82 15.79
C SER A 130 -1.87 8.95 15.06
N HIS A 131 -1.36 9.38 13.90
CA HIS A 131 -2.02 10.38 13.07
C HIS A 131 -3.11 9.75 12.21
N ASP A 132 -4.17 10.51 11.97
CA ASP A 132 -5.04 10.29 10.82
C ASP A 132 -4.68 11.30 9.72
N LEU A 133 -4.09 10.81 8.64
CA LEU A 133 -3.59 11.61 7.54
C LEU A 133 -4.53 11.63 6.34
N SER A 134 -5.74 11.10 6.47
CA SER A 134 -6.70 10.98 5.37
C SER A 134 -6.96 12.34 4.70
N SER A 135 -7.10 13.41 5.46
CA SER A 135 -7.35 14.76 4.94
C SER A 135 -6.22 15.31 4.06
N LEU A 136 -4.99 14.87 4.29
CA LEU A 136 -3.83 15.33 3.51
C LEU A 136 -3.91 14.86 2.05
N PHE A 137 -4.45 13.67 1.83
CA PHE A 137 -4.53 13.06 0.51
C PHE A 137 -5.83 13.38 -0.24
N THR A 138 -6.84 13.95 0.42
CA THR A 138 -8.15 14.26 -0.19
C THR A 138 -8.08 15.35 -1.26
N ASN A 139 -7.08 16.22 -1.22
CA ASN A 139 -6.88 17.31 -2.19
C ASN A 139 -6.01 16.90 -3.40
N ILE A 140 -5.57 15.65 -3.45
CA ILE A 140 -4.69 15.18 -4.51
C ILE A 140 -5.55 14.44 -5.54
N PRO A 141 -5.60 14.92 -6.81
CA PRO A 141 -6.29 14.20 -7.88
C PRO A 141 -5.81 12.74 -7.95
N VAL A 142 -6.70 11.83 -8.32
CA VAL A 142 -6.49 10.38 -8.35
C VAL A 142 -6.49 9.73 -6.96
N SER A 143 -5.74 10.26 -5.97
CA SER A 143 -5.75 9.73 -4.60
C SER A 143 -7.13 9.78 -3.95
N TYR A 144 -7.89 10.84 -4.18
CA TYR A 144 -9.25 11.01 -3.65
C TYR A 144 -10.24 9.98 -4.21
N THR A 145 -10.11 9.60 -5.48
CA THR A 145 -11.05 8.67 -6.15
C THR A 145 -11.10 7.30 -5.45
N HIS A 146 -10.04 6.92 -4.76
CA HIS A 146 -9.89 5.63 -4.08
C HIS A 146 -10.02 5.68 -2.55
N LEU A 147 -9.99 6.89 -1.94
CA LEU A 147 -10.20 7.06 -0.50
C LEU A 147 -11.68 6.93 -0.07
N THR A 148 -12.59 6.97 -1.01
CA THR A 148 -14.03 6.92 -0.76
C THR A 148 -14.64 5.52 -0.86
N LEU A 149 -13.90 4.48 -0.59
CA LEU A 149 -14.53 3.21 -0.23
C LEU A 149 -15.34 3.47 1.04
N PRO A 150 -16.68 3.31 1.02
CA PRO A 150 -17.51 3.61 2.18
C PRO A 150 -17.15 2.64 3.31
N THR A 151 -16.27 3.06 4.19
CA THR A 151 -16.08 2.42 5.48
C THR A 151 -17.21 2.85 6.42
N THR A 152 -18.44 2.63 6.00
CA THR A 152 -19.63 2.83 6.84
C THR A 152 -20.04 1.54 7.53
N SER A 153 -19.11 0.78 8.03
CA SER A 153 -19.43 -0.13 9.12
C SER A 153 -18.72 0.38 10.36
N ARG A 154 -19.46 1.10 11.18
CA ARG A 154 -19.06 1.31 12.55
C ARG A 154 -18.83 -0.07 13.17
N VAL A 155 -17.62 -0.24 13.66
CA VAL A 155 -17.28 -1.37 14.52
C VAL A 155 -18.05 -1.22 15.83
#